data_44e202d420b76a9369f6b05fd4758bbe
#
_entry.id   44e202d420b76a9369f6b05fd4758bbe
#
_cell.length_a   1.000
_cell.length_b   1.000
_cell.length_c   1.000
_cell.angle_alpha   90.00
_cell.angle_beta   90.00
_cell.angle_gamma   90.00
#
_symmetry.space_group_name_H-M   'P 1'
#
loop_
_entity.id
_entity.type
_entity.pdbx_description
1 polymer ?
#
loop_
_entity_poly.entity_id
_entity_poly.type
_entity_poly.pdbx_seq_one_letter_code
_entity_poly.pdbx_strand_id
1 'polypeptide(L)'
;LILTIASLAAVAIYNSTLLERSSTDMMTHLKLKYFFYNVLTDKLDVAMTQNLPLAVIMFDIDFFKRFNDTYGHACGDYVLQTVAKIIRSCIRSCDLASRYGGEEFTVMLDKTGKDDAMTVAERIRQHVEEYDFCYENQHVKVTISIGVTVFDSEKNLVSSPKQLVD
;
A
#
# COMPACT_ATOMS: atom_id res chain seq x y z
N LEU A 1 23.53 -20.59 30.13
CA LEU A 1 23.55 -19.25 29.53
C LEU A 1 23.35 -19.30 28.01
N ILE A 2 24.11 -20.12 27.26
CA ILE A 2 23.97 -20.26 25.78
C ILE A 2 22.59 -20.79 25.38
N LEU A 3 22.06 -21.81 26.09
CA LEU A 3 20.70 -22.32 25.85
C LEU A 3 19.62 -21.25 26.12
N THR A 4 19.82 -20.38 27.11
CA THR A 4 18.88 -19.30 27.44
C THR A 4 18.84 -18.23 26.35
N ILE A 5 20.01 -17.86 25.80
CA ILE A 5 20.13 -16.91 24.69
C ILE A 5 19.50 -17.47 23.40
N ALA A 6 19.74 -18.73 23.08
CA ALA A 6 19.14 -19.41 21.94
C ALA A 6 17.60 -19.48 22.05
N SER A 7 17.07 -19.76 23.23
CA SER A 7 15.63 -19.78 23.49
C SER A 7 15.00 -18.39 23.34
N LEU A 8 15.65 -17.35 23.87
CA LEU A 8 15.20 -15.97 23.74
C LEU A 8 15.24 -15.51 22.28
N ALA A 9 16.29 -15.85 21.54
CA ALA A 9 16.38 -15.56 20.12
C ALA A 9 15.28 -16.28 19.31
N ALA A 10 15.01 -17.54 19.61
CA ALA A 10 13.94 -18.30 18.97
C ALA A 10 12.54 -17.69 19.24
N VAL A 11 12.28 -17.27 20.47
CA VAL A 11 11.02 -16.59 20.83
C VAL A 11 10.92 -15.24 20.13
N ALA A 12 12.00 -14.47 20.05
CA ALA A 12 12.01 -13.18 19.36
C ALA A 12 11.75 -13.35 17.86
N ILE A 13 12.39 -14.33 17.21
CA ILE A 13 12.16 -14.67 15.80
C ILE A 13 10.73 -15.13 15.58
N TYR A 14 10.20 -16.00 16.43
CA TYR A 14 8.82 -16.49 16.34
C TYR A 14 7.81 -15.35 16.49
N ASN A 15 7.99 -14.46 17.47
CA ASN A 15 7.12 -13.30 17.68
C ASN A 15 7.21 -12.32 16.50
N SER A 16 8.41 -12.08 15.94
CA SER A 16 8.58 -11.26 14.74
C SER A 16 7.82 -11.85 13.55
N THR A 17 7.93 -13.17 13.34
CA THR A 17 7.22 -13.87 12.26
C THR A 17 5.69 -13.82 12.46
N LEU A 18 5.20 -13.93 13.69
CA LEU A 18 3.78 -13.78 14.00
C LEU A 18 3.28 -12.36 13.74
N LEU A 19 4.05 -11.34 14.13
CA LEU A 19 3.74 -9.93 13.88
C LEU A 19 3.71 -9.64 12.36
N GLU A 20 4.67 -10.15 11.61
CA GLU A 20 4.68 -10.01 10.16
C GLU A 20 3.46 -10.67 9.49
N ARG A 21 3.09 -11.87 9.91
CA ARG A 21 1.90 -12.57 9.42
C ARG A 21 0.61 -11.85 9.81
N SER A 22 0.51 -11.32 11.02
CA SER A 22 -0.65 -10.56 11.47
C SER A 22 -0.77 -9.18 10.82
N SER A 23 0.32 -8.65 10.23
CA SER A 23 0.37 -7.34 9.57
C SER A 23 0.05 -7.34 8.09
N THR A 24 -0.28 -8.52 7.53
CA THR A 24 -0.46 -8.73 6.09
C THR A 24 -1.88 -9.20 5.79
N ASP A 25 -2.52 -8.59 4.81
CA ASP A 25 -3.82 -9.01 4.29
C ASP A 25 -3.71 -10.35 3.56
N MET A 26 -4.52 -11.33 3.96
CA MET A 26 -4.45 -12.71 3.45
C MET A 26 -4.84 -12.82 1.98
N MET A 27 -5.68 -11.92 1.47
CA MET A 27 -6.17 -11.94 0.10
C MET A 27 -5.17 -11.31 -0.86
N THR A 28 -4.71 -10.10 -0.54
CA THR A 28 -3.87 -9.29 -1.44
C THR A 28 -2.38 -9.44 -1.16
N HIS A 29 -2.02 -9.98 0.01
CA HIS A 29 -0.65 -10.06 0.53
C HIS A 29 0.04 -8.69 0.68
N LEU A 30 -0.73 -7.61 0.71
CA LEU A 30 -0.25 -6.28 1.08
C LEU A 30 -0.32 -6.09 2.59
N LYS A 31 0.33 -5.05 3.10
CA LYS A 31 0.26 -4.73 4.52
C LYS A 31 -1.15 -4.24 4.91
N LEU A 32 -1.51 -4.43 6.17
CA LEU A 32 -2.76 -3.91 6.73
C LEU A 32 -2.59 -2.43 7.10
N LYS A 33 -3.70 -1.70 7.14
CA LYS A 33 -3.79 -0.27 7.47
C LYS A 33 -3.01 0.12 8.73
N TYR A 34 -3.14 -0.64 9.84
CA TYR A 34 -2.46 -0.28 11.08
C TYR A 34 -0.93 -0.38 10.97
N PHE A 35 -0.42 -1.38 10.23
CA PHE A 35 1.01 -1.52 9.98
C PHE A 35 1.53 -0.38 9.11
N PHE A 36 0.76 0.00 8.09
CA PHE A 36 1.06 1.15 7.24
C PHE A 36 1.23 2.43 8.07
N TYR A 37 0.30 2.71 9.00
CA TYR A 37 0.39 3.89 9.87
C TYR A 37 1.60 3.88 10.78
N ASN A 38 1.96 2.73 11.35
CA ASN A 38 3.15 2.63 12.19
C ASN A 38 4.41 2.97 11.41
N VAL A 39 4.59 2.36 10.23
CA VAL A 39 5.76 2.63 9.38
C VAL A 39 5.74 4.06 8.86
N LEU A 40 4.56 4.61 8.49
CA LEU A 40 4.42 5.99 8.05
C LEU A 40 4.82 6.97 9.13
N THR A 41 4.46 6.70 10.40
CA THR A 41 4.88 7.53 11.54
C THR A 41 6.40 7.58 11.66
N ASP A 42 7.06 6.43 11.67
CA ASP A 42 8.52 6.34 11.76
C ASP A 42 9.22 7.05 10.58
N LYS A 43 8.69 6.86 9.36
CA LYS A 43 9.24 7.49 8.15
C LYS A 43 9.01 9.00 8.11
N LEU A 44 7.88 9.47 8.63
CA LEU A 44 7.60 10.90 8.72
C LEU A 44 8.56 11.58 9.69
N ASP A 45 8.84 10.97 10.85
CA ASP A 45 9.80 11.50 11.82
C ASP A 45 11.22 11.61 11.21
N VAL A 46 11.64 10.61 10.44
CA VAL A 46 12.90 10.63 9.71
C VAL A 46 12.91 11.72 8.63
N ALA A 47 11.82 11.82 7.86
CA ALA A 47 11.66 12.82 6.80
C ALA A 47 11.73 14.24 7.37
N MET A 48 11.07 14.49 8.50
CA MET A 48 11.12 15.78 9.22
C MET A 48 12.53 16.11 9.74
N THR A 49 13.20 15.13 10.34
CA THR A 49 14.52 15.34 10.97
C THR A 49 15.64 15.53 9.94
N GLN A 50 15.55 14.82 8.82
CA GLN A 50 16.60 14.80 7.78
C GLN A 50 16.28 15.70 6.59
N ASN A 51 15.16 16.41 6.61
CA ASN A 51 14.70 17.26 5.50
C ASN A 51 14.55 16.48 4.19
N LEU A 52 13.92 15.29 4.24
CA LEU A 52 13.70 14.42 3.09
C LEU A 52 12.24 14.43 2.67
N PRO A 53 11.93 14.35 1.37
CA PRO A 53 10.56 14.24 0.91
C PRO A 53 9.98 12.84 1.21
N LEU A 54 8.67 12.78 1.46
CA LEU A 54 7.92 11.55 1.67
C LEU A 54 6.57 11.69 0.98
N ALA A 55 6.21 10.74 0.14
CA ALA A 55 4.93 10.77 -0.55
C ALA A 55 4.01 9.64 -0.11
N VAL A 56 2.71 9.92 -0.08
CA VAL A 56 1.64 8.94 0.12
C VAL A 56 0.68 9.02 -1.06
N ILE A 57 0.34 7.87 -1.61
CA ILE A 57 -0.63 7.72 -2.69
C ILE A 57 -1.80 6.91 -2.15
N MET A 58 -3.02 7.38 -2.37
CA MET A 58 -4.25 6.67 -2.07
C MET A 58 -4.92 6.25 -3.37
N PHE A 59 -5.43 5.03 -3.41
CA PHE A 59 -6.16 4.48 -4.56
C PHE A 59 -7.51 3.93 -4.12
N ASP A 60 -8.51 4.11 -4.97
CA ASP A 60 -9.82 3.49 -4.83
C ASP A 60 -10.23 2.86 -6.17
N ILE A 61 -10.80 1.65 -6.15
CA ILE A 61 -11.29 1.01 -7.37
C ILE A 61 -12.64 1.61 -7.74
N ASP A 62 -12.72 2.23 -8.92
CA ASP A 62 -13.90 2.92 -9.38
C ASP A 62 -15.11 1.99 -9.46
N PHE A 63 -16.21 2.40 -8.81
CA PHE A 63 -17.50 1.70 -8.83
C PHE A 63 -17.44 0.23 -8.36
N PHE A 64 -16.53 -0.12 -7.45
CA PHE A 64 -16.28 -1.52 -7.08
C PHE A 64 -17.52 -2.24 -6.53
N LYS A 65 -18.37 -1.54 -5.75
CA LYS A 65 -19.64 -2.12 -5.30
C LYS A 65 -20.52 -2.55 -6.48
N ARG A 66 -20.72 -1.65 -7.46
CA ARG A 66 -21.48 -1.94 -8.67
C ARG A 66 -20.85 -3.06 -9.49
N PHE A 67 -19.52 -3.12 -9.52
CA PHE A 67 -18.76 -4.20 -10.14
C PHE A 67 -19.10 -5.55 -9.50
N ASN A 68 -19.07 -5.64 -8.16
CA ASN A 68 -19.44 -6.86 -7.43
C ASN A 68 -20.90 -7.25 -7.63
N ASP A 69 -21.82 -6.28 -7.67
CA ASP A 69 -23.24 -6.54 -7.93
C ASP A 69 -23.46 -7.12 -9.35
N THR A 70 -22.61 -6.78 -10.30
CA THR A 70 -22.69 -7.22 -11.70
C THR A 70 -21.97 -8.55 -11.96
N TYR A 71 -20.76 -8.72 -11.43
CA TYR A 71 -19.86 -9.84 -11.76
C TYR A 71 -19.66 -10.82 -10.61
N GLY A 72 -20.19 -10.52 -9.43
CA GLY A 72 -20.06 -11.34 -8.23
C GLY A 72 -18.77 -11.07 -7.43
N HIS A 73 -18.82 -11.44 -6.15
CA HIS A 73 -17.71 -11.19 -5.21
C HIS A 73 -16.42 -11.95 -5.59
N ALA A 74 -16.53 -13.17 -6.16
CA ALA A 74 -15.36 -13.94 -6.56
C ALA A 74 -14.55 -13.24 -7.68
N CYS A 75 -15.24 -12.61 -8.64
CA CYS A 75 -14.61 -11.79 -9.66
C CYS A 75 -14.01 -10.51 -9.01
N GLY A 76 -14.68 -9.90 -8.05
CA GLY A 76 -14.17 -8.77 -7.28
C GLY A 76 -12.89 -9.12 -6.50
N ASP A 77 -12.84 -10.26 -5.86
CA ASP A 77 -11.65 -10.76 -5.15
C ASP A 77 -10.47 -10.96 -6.11
N TYR A 78 -10.71 -11.51 -7.29
CA TYR A 78 -9.70 -11.62 -8.35
C TYR A 78 -9.17 -10.24 -8.78
N VAL A 79 -10.07 -9.24 -8.93
CA VAL A 79 -9.67 -7.86 -9.26
C VAL A 79 -8.81 -7.27 -8.16
N LEU A 80 -9.21 -7.37 -6.89
CA LEU A 80 -8.44 -6.88 -5.74
C LEU A 80 -7.03 -7.49 -5.69
N GLN A 81 -6.91 -8.81 -5.88
CA GLN A 81 -5.63 -9.50 -5.91
C GLN A 81 -4.74 -9.04 -7.08
N THR A 82 -5.35 -8.81 -8.24
CA THR A 82 -4.64 -8.40 -9.45
C THR A 82 -4.15 -6.96 -9.33
N VAL A 83 -5.01 -6.04 -8.86
CA VAL A 83 -4.62 -4.63 -8.58
C VAL A 83 -3.47 -4.58 -7.56
N ALA A 84 -3.53 -5.38 -6.50
CA ALA A 84 -2.45 -5.45 -5.51
C ALA A 84 -1.12 -5.93 -6.12
N LYS A 85 -1.15 -6.89 -7.05
CA LYS A 85 0.05 -7.35 -7.79
C LYS A 85 0.60 -6.25 -8.68
N ILE A 86 -0.27 -5.51 -9.39
CA ILE A 86 0.13 -4.38 -10.24
C ILE A 86 0.80 -3.30 -9.39
N ILE A 87 0.17 -2.87 -8.29
CA ILE A 87 0.74 -1.89 -7.36
C ILE A 87 2.15 -2.32 -6.93
N ARG A 88 2.29 -3.56 -6.47
CA ARG A 88 3.58 -4.09 -6.00
C ARG A 88 4.65 -4.10 -7.09
N SER A 89 4.29 -4.39 -8.33
CA SER A 89 5.24 -4.39 -9.46
C SER A 89 5.71 -2.98 -9.85
N CYS A 90 4.96 -1.95 -9.46
CA CYS A 90 5.24 -0.55 -9.78
C CYS A 90 6.04 0.20 -8.73
N ILE A 91 6.29 -0.39 -7.56
CA ILE A 91 6.99 0.26 -6.44
C ILE A 91 8.32 -0.43 -6.13
N ARG A 92 9.20 0.28 -5.42
CA ARG A 92 10.52 -0.23 -5.00
C ARG A 92 10.40 -1.09 -3.74
N SER A 93 11.45 -1.84 -3.42
CA SER A 93 11.52 -2.64 -2.17
C SER A 93 11.53 -1.80 -0.88
N CYS A 94 11.94 -0.53 -0.97
CA CYS A 94 11.93 0.42 0.15
C CYS A 94 10.56 1.11 0.34
N ASP A 95 9.68 1.02 -0.64
CA ASP A 95 8.33 1.56 -0.59
C ASP A 95 7.38 0.55 0.07
N LEU A 96 6.26 1.03 0.57
CA LEU A 96 5.29 0.19 1.28
C LEU A 96 3.92 0.32 0.66
N ALA A 97 3.33 -0.81 0.27
CA ALA A 97 1.94 -0.89 -0.14
C ALA A 97 1.06 -1.54 0.93
N SER A 98 -0.16 -1.04 1.08
CA SER A 98 -1.14 -1.51 2.06
C SER A 98 -2.53 -1.61 1.44
N ARG A 99 -3.31 -2.59 1.88
CA ARG A 99 -4.75 -2.59 1.72
C ARG A 99 -5.34 -1.74 2.85
N TYR A 100 -5.83 -0.56 2.49
CA TYR A 100 -6.30 0.43 3.45
C TYR A 100 -7.75 0.18 3.89
N GLY A 101 -8.58 -0.26 2.98
CA GLY A 101 -9.99 -0.59 3.17
C GLY A 101 -10.42 -1.78 2.32
N GLY A 102 -11.72 -1.89 2.08
CA GLY A 102 -12.28 -2.95 1.25
C GLY A 102 -11.74 -2.95 -0.17
N GLU A 103 -11.83 -1.81 -0.83
CA GLU A 103 -11.41 -1.52 -2.22
C GLU A 103 -10.34 -0.44 -2.31
N GLU A 104 -9.86 0.03 -1.14
CA GLU A 104 -8.90 1.11 -1.01
C GLU A 104 -7.49 0.59 -0.74
N PHE A 105 -6.52 1.18 -1.42
CA PHE A 105 -5.10 0.86 -1.28
C PHE A 105 -4.30 2.11 -1.00
N THR A 106 -3.19 1.97 -0.28
CA THR A 106 -2.22 3.05 -0.07
C THR A 106 -0.82 2.60 -0.43
N VAL A 107 -0.03 3.56 -0.89
CA VAL A 107 1.41 3.38 -1.12
C VAL A 107 2.16 4.54 -0.47
N MET A 108 3.17 4.21 0.31
CA MET A 108 4.16 5.16 0.82
C MET A 108 5.42 5.05 -0.02
N LEU A 109 5.87 6.17 -0.56
CA LEU A 109 7.10 6.29 -1.33
C LEU A 109 8.16 7.00 -0.49
N ASP A 110 9.18 6.27 -0.07
CA ASP A 110 10.27 6.79 0.73
C ASP A 110 11.17 7.73 -0.09
N LYS A 111 11.56 8.86 0.49
CA LYS A 111 12.46 9.86 -0.12
C LYS A 111 12.02 10.28 -1.54
N THR A 112 10.73 10.48 -1.73
CA THR A 112 10.13 10.72 -3.04
C THR A 112 9.38 12.04 -3.04
N GLY A 113 9.76 12.93 -3.96
CA GLY A 113 9.13 14.23 -4.17
C GLY A 113 7.89 14.14 -5.06
N LYS A 114 7.26 15.30 -5.31
CA LYS A 114 5.97 15.41 -6.00
C LYS A 114 5.98 14.81 -7.42
N ASP A 115 6.96 15.18 -8.25
CA ASP A 115 6.97 14.77 -9.65
C ASP A 115 7.18 13.27 -9.82
N ASP A 116 8.08 12.70 -9.00
CA ASP A 116 8.31 11.26 -8.99
C ASP A 116 7.09 10.49 -8.44
N ALA A 117 6.44 11.02 -7.40
CA ALA A 117 5.22 10.42 -6.84
C ALA A 117 4.08 10.42 -7.86
N MET A 118 3.88 11.52 -8.58
CA MET A 118 2.90 11.61 -9.67
C MET A 118 3.21 10.62 -10.81
N THR A 119 4.49 10.46 -11.15
CA THR A 119 4.93 9.49 -12.17
C THR A 119 4.61 8.05 -11.74
N VAL A 120 4.86 7.69 -10.47
CA VAL A 120 4.52 6.36 -9.95
C VAL A 120 3.00 6.16 -9.92
N ALA A 121 2.25 7.16 -9.47
CA ALA A 121 0.78 7.11 -9.42
C ALA A 121 0.18 6.87 -10.81
N GLU A 122 0.60 7.65 -11.80
CA GLU A 122 0.11 7.53 -13.18
C GLU A 122 0.52 6.19 -13.81
N ARG A 123 1.72 5.70 -13.55
CA ARG A 123 2.14 4.36 -13.99
C ARG A 123 1.24 3.26 -13.44
N ILE A 124 0.89 3.32 -12.15
CA ILE A 124 -0.03 2.34 -11.54
C ILE A 124 -1.40 2.46 -12.21
N ARG A 125 -1.92 3.68 -12.37
CA ARG A 125 -3.22 3.93 -13.01
C ARG A 125 -3.30 3.32 -14.40
N GLN A 126 -2.29 3.61 -15.25
CA GLN A 126 -2.23 3.10 -16.61
C GLN A 126 -2.12 1.57 -16.65
N HIS A 127 -1.28 0.97 -15.81
CA HIS A 127 -1.14 -0.49 -15.76
C HIS A 127 -2.44 -1.16 -15.32
N VAL A 128 -3.24 -0.57 -14.43
CA VAL A 128 -4.56 -1.09 -14.08
C VAL A 128 -5.54 -0.94 -15.25
N GLU A 129 -5.62 0.23 -15.88
CA GLU A 129 -6.52 0.51 -17.00
C GLU A 129 -6.25 -0.36 -18.24
N GLU A 130 -4.96 -0.62 -18.51
CA GLU A 130 -4.51 -1.41 -19.68
C GLU A 130 -4.50 -2.91 -19.41
N TYR A 131 -4.59 -3.34 -18.14
CA TYR A 131 -4.55 -4.75 -17.79
C TYR A 131 -5.79 -5.47 -18.31
N ASP A 132 -5.59 -6.63 -18.93
CA ASP A 132 -6.68 -7.50 -19.38
C ASP A 132 -7.18 -8.38 -18.23
N PHE A 133 -8.14 -7.85 -17.46
CA PHE A 133 -8.79 -8.61 -16.39
C PHE A 133 -9.71 -9.68 -17.00
N CYS A 134 -9.26 -10.93 -17.01
CA CYS A 134 -10.04 -12.07 -17.49
C CYS A 134 -10.34 -13.03 -16.34
N TYR A 135 -11.60 -13.15 -15.98
CA TYR A 135 -12.12 -14.08 -14.96
C TYR A 135 -13.14 -15.03 -15.58
N GLU A 136 -12.93 -16.32 -15.48
CA GLU A 136 -13.80 -17.38 -16.08
C GLU A 136 -14.16 -17.10 -17.55
N ASN A 137 -13.17 -16.72 -18.37
CA ASN A 137 -13.32 -16.33 -19.78
C ASN A 137 -14.14 -15.05 -20.01
N GLN A 138 -14.42 -14.27 -18.97
CA GLN A 138 -15.07 -12.99 -19.07
C GLN A 138 -14.06 -11.86 -18.87
N HIS A 139 -13.94 -11.00 -19.89
CA HIS A 139 -13.10 -9.81 -19.84
C HIS A 139 -13.84 -8.64 -19.18
N VAL A 140 -13.23 -8.04 -18.18
CA VAL A 140 -13.83 -6.92 -17.46
C VAL A 140 -12.88 -5.72 -17.46
N LYS A 141 -13.45 -4.52 -17.44
CA LYS A 141 -12.68 -3.27 -17.34
C LYS A 141 -12.68 -2.76 -15.91
N VAL A 142 -11.48 -2.38 -15.46
CA VAL A 142 -11.26 -1.82 -14.12
C VAL A 142 -10.47 -0.54 -14.26
N THR A 143 -10.89 0.50 -13.54
CA THR A 143 -10.15 1.75 -13.38
C THR A 143 -10.02 2.10 -11.92
N ILE A 144 -9.07 2.96 -11.59
CA ILE A 144 -8.82 3.43 -10.22
C ILE A 144 -8.75 4.95 -10.19
N SER A 145 -9.30 5.54 -9.14
CA SER A 145 -9.11 6.94 -8.78
C SER A 145 -7.94 7.08 -7.82
N ILE A 146 -7.15 8.16 -7.96
CA ILE A 146 -5.89 8.32 -7.23
C ILE A 146 -5.81 9.70 -6.60
N GLY A 147 -5.39 9.75 -5.34
CA GLY A 147 -4.95 10.94 -4.63
C GLY A 147 -3.46 10.84 -4.27
N VAL A 148 -2.71 11.92 -4.42
CA VAL A 148 -1.28 12.00 -4.07
C VAL A 148 -1.04 13.13 -3.11
N THR A 149 -0.42 12.83 -1.98
CA THR A 149 0.04 13.81 -0.98
C THR A 149 1.54 13.68 -0.80
N VAL A 150 2.24 14.80 -0.70
CA VAL A 150 3.69 14.82 -0.51
C VAL A 150 4.03 15.68 0.70
N PHE A 151 4.76 15.11 1.65
CA PHE A 151 5.44 15.85 2.68
C PHE A 151 6.73 16.45 2.09
N ASP A 152 6.83 17.77 2.20
CA ASP A 152 8.02 18.56 1.87
C ASP A 152 8.25 19.52 3.04
N SER A 153 9.34 19.32 3.75
CA SER A 153 9.63 20.07 4.98
C SER A 153 9.72 21.59 4.80
N GLU A 154 10.00 22.05 3.60
CA GLU A 154 10.04 23.49 3.31
C GLU A 154 8.65 24.11 3.11
N LYS A 155 7.62 23.30 2.82
CA LYS A 155 6.32 23.79 2.39
C LYS A 155 5.13 23.31 3.23
N ASN A 156 5.28 22.24 4.00
CA ASN A 156 4.16 21.60 4.69
C ASN A 156 4.32 21.55 6.21
N LEU A 157 3.38 22.14 6.93
CA LEU A 157 3.20 21.99 8.38
C LEU A 157 2.46 20.67 8.72
N VAL A 158 2.90 19.57 8.15
CA VAL A 158 2.33 18.25 8.47
C VAL A 158 2.94 17.78 9.79
N SER A 159 2.12 17.57 10.79
CA SER A 159 2.56 17.14 12.14
C SER A 159 2.14 15.71 12.48
N SER A 160 1.35 15.05 11.63
CA SER A 160 0.91 13.68 11.89
C SER A 160 0.68 12.87 10.61
N PRO A 161 0.84 11.52 10.67
CA PRO A 161 0.56 10.64 9.54
C PRO A 161 -0.86 10.78 8.98
N LYS A 162 -1.83 11.07 9.84
CA LYS A 162 -3.22 11.25 9.45
C LYS A 162 -3.40 12.40 8.46
N GLN A 163 -2.68 13.52 8.64
CA GLN A 163 -2.73 14.65 7.72
C GLN A 163 -2.15 14.37 6.33
N LEU A 164 -1.38 13.29 6.16
CA LEU A 164 -0.88 12.85 4.86
C LEU A 164 -1.87 11.93 4.13
N VAL A 165 -2.81 11.35 4.84
CA VAL A 165 -3.74 10.34 4.29
C VAL A 165 -5.15 10.90 4.09
N ASP A 166 -5.57 11.83 4.95
CA ASP A 166 -6.86 12.54 4.83
C ASP A 166 -6.76 13.71 3.82
#